data_1581a9a5af483898cd4fd7e9b66c13cf
#
_entry.id   1581a9a5af483898cd4fd7e9b66c13cf
#
_cell.length_a   1.000
_cell.length_b   1.000
_cell.length_c   1.000
_cell.angle_alpha   90.00
_cell.angle_beta   90.00
_cell.angle_gamma   90.00
#
_symmetry.space_group_name_H-M   'P 1'
#
loop_
_entity.id
_entity.type
_entity.pdbx_description
1 polymer ?
#
loop_
_entity_poly.entity_id
_entity_poly.type
_entity_poly.pdbx_seq_one_letter_code
_entity_poly.pdbx_strand_id
1 'polypeptide(L)'
;MSGVLAHLPEVFDQESFNLERWSELESDPFLAAIDCRIETDRYGQVIMMPPPGFEHSNLQGLIFETLRDLMGSAEGRVRPECPVSTSGGVKGIDLVWISHARVADGLRQNVLTIAPEICIEVLSPRNTRAEMEEKKRLYFEAGASEVWIASPDGEVAFFHPDGEMERSSLCPGFPARLEV
;
A
#
# COMPACT_ATOMS: atom_id res chain seq x y z
N MET A 1 -7.45 9.12 40.58
CA MET A 1 -7.69 7.90 39.79
C MET A 1 -6.41 7.57 39.06
N SER A 2 -5.73 6.50 39.49
CA SER A 2 -4.46 6.06 38.86
C SER A 2 -4.83 5.30 37.58
N GLY A 3 -4.50 5.86 36.42
CA GLY A 3 -4.68 5.19 35.15
C GLY A 3 -3.70 4.02 35.05
N VAL A 4 -4.19 2.82 34.82
CA VAL A 4 -3.36 1.66 34.49
C VAL A 4 -2.89 1.86 33.05
N LEU A 5 -1.61 2.20 32.87
CA LEU A 5 -0.93 2.11 31.58
C LEU A 5 -0.81 0.61 31.23
N ALA A 6 -1.65 0.13 30.33
CA ALA A 6 -1.44 -1.18 29.74
C ALA A 6 -0.18 -1.10 28.86
N HIS A 7 0.89 -1.77 29.26
CA HIS A 7 2.03 -2.02 28.38
C HIS A 7 1.58 -3.05 27.34
N LEU A 8 1.41 -2.58 26.11
CA LEU A 8 1.24 -3.49 24.98
C LEU A 8 2.58 -4.23 24.77
N PRO A 9 2.55 -5.53 24.43
CA PRO A 9 3.76 -6.31 24.24
C PRO A 9 4.60 -5.68 23.11
N GLU A 10 5.91 -5.56 23.35
CA GLU A 10 6.84 -5.21 22.28
C GLU A 10 6.92 -6.38 21.29
N VAL A 11 6.68 -6.13 20.02
CA VAL A 11 6.87 -7.10 18.94
C VAL A 11 8.33 -6.96 18.50
N PHE A 12 9.17 -7.93 18.86
CA PHE A 12 10.61 -7.89 18.59
C PHE A 12 10.94 -8.16 17.11
N ASP A 13 10.11 -8.94 16.42
CA ASP A 13 10.21 -9.23 15.00
C ASP A 13 8.86 -8.95 14.34
N GLN A 14 8.71 -7.70 13.89
CA GLN A 14 7.46 -7.23 13.31
C GLN A 14 7.12 -7.96 12.00
N GLU A 15 8.13 -8.33 11.21
CA GLU A 15 7.89 -9.03 9.93
C GLU A 15 7.33 -10.42 10.18
N SER A 16 7.99 -11.25 10.99
CA SER A 16 7.49 -12.58 11.32
C SER A 16 6.11 -12.54 11.97
N PHE A 17 5.87 -11.60 12.88
CA PHE A 17 4.57 -11.40 13.50
C PHE A 17 3.49 -11.06 12.46
N ASN A 18 3.77 -10.14 11.55
CA ASN A 18 2.85 -9.75 10.48
C ASN A 18 2.48 -10.94 9.59
N LEU A 19 3.47 -11.74 9.19
CA LEU A 19 3.25 -12.91 8.33
C LEU A 19 2.39 -13.97 9.00
N GLU A 20 2.69 -14.31 10.26
CA GLU A 20 1.88 -15.25 11.04
C GLU A 20 0.45 -14.75 11.18
N ARG A 21 0.30 -13.49 11.61
CA ARG A 21 -1.01 -12.89 11.81
C ARG A 21 -1.82 -12.81 10.51
N TRP A 22 -1.19 -12.44 9.40
CA TRP A 22 -1.86 -12.38 8.10
C TRP A 22 -2.34 -13.75 7.63
N SER A 23 -1.51 -14.78 7.82
CA SER A 23 -1.88 -16.18 7.50
C SER A 23 -3.09 -16.67 8.32
N GLU A 24 -3.18 -16.29 9.60
CA GLU A 24 -4.36 -16.56 10.43
C GLU A 24 -5.61 -15.88 9.86
N LEU A 25 -5.50 -14.59 9.48
CA LEU A 25 -6.62 -13.81 8.95
C LEU A 25 -7.09 -14.32 7.57
N GLU A 26 -6.18 -14.72 6.68
CA GLU A 26 -6.54 -15.35 5.40
C GLU A 26 -7.29 -16.68 5.59
N SER A 27 -7.03 -17.37 6.69
CA SER A 27 -7.64 -18.66 7.01
C SER A 27 -8.94 -18.52 7.83
N ASP A 28 -9.32 -17.30 8.24
CA ASP A 28 -10.50 -17.05 9.06
C ASP A 28 -11.78 -17.14 8.22
N PRO A 29 -12.68 -18.11 8.51
CA PRO A 29 -13.92 -18.29 7.72
C PRO A 29 -14.88 -17.09 7.81
N PHE A 30 -14.83 -16.32 8.91
CA PHE A 30 -15.66 -15.13 9.06
C PHE A 30 -15.18 -14.02 8.15
N LEU A 31 -13.87 -13.76 8.09
CA LEU A 31 -13.29 -12.76 7.19
C LEU A 31 -13.45 -13.15 5.71
N ALA A 32 -13.31 -14.44 5.39
CA ALA A 32 -13.55 -14.95 4.04
C ALA A 32 -15.00 -14.77 3.55
N ALA A 33 -15.96 -14.64 4.48
CA ALA A 33 -17.37 -14.43 4.15
C ALA A 33 -17.76 -12.94 4.02
N ILE A 34 -16.86 -12.02 4.35
CA ILE A 34 -17.11 -10.58 4.31
C ILE A 34 -16.43 -9.97 3.09
N ASP A 35 -17.20 -9.23 2.28
CA ASP A 35 -16.66 -8.46 1.16
C ASP A 35 -16.07 -7.14 1.68
N CYS A 36 -14.84 -7.21 2.21
CA CYS A 36 -14.10 -6.05 2.69
C CYS A 36 -12.60 -6.24 2.47
N ARG A 37 -11.90 -5.12 2.30
CA ARG A 37 -10.44 -5.09 2.41
C ARG A 37 -10.05 -5.05 3.88
N ILE A 38 -8.97 -5.74 4.22
CA ILE A 38 -8.41 -5.70 5.57
C ILE A 38 -6.96 -5.21 5.53
N GLU A 39 -6.59 -4.48 6.56
CA GLU A 39 -5.21 -4.18 6.95
C GLU A 39 -5.02 -4.61 8.40
N THR A 40 -3.80 -4.58 8.89
CA THR A 40 -3.55 -4.70 10.33
C THR A 40 -2.78 -3.49 10.85
N ASP A 41 -2.91 -3.24 12.14
CA ASP A 41 -1.97 -2.38 12.85
C ASP A 41 -0.74 -3.19 13.31
N ARG A 42 0.24 -2.51 13.93
CA ARG A 42 1.46 -3.14 14.45
C ARG A 42 1.23 -4.22 15.51
N TYR A 43 0.05 -4.28 16.11
CA TYR A 43 -0.37 -5.26 17.11
C TYR A 43 -1.24 -6.38 16.54
N GLY A 44 -1.41 -6.40 15.21
CA GLY A 44 -2.21 -7.40 14.51
C GLY A 44 -3.72 -7.20 14.64
N GLN A 45 -4.18 -6.01 15.09
CA GLN A 45 -5.60 -5.68 15.11
C GLN A 45 -6.09 -5.44 13.68
N VAL A 46 -7.24 -6.03 13.34
CA VAL A 46 -7.82 -5.92 12.00
C VAL A 46 -8.47 -4.56 11.81
N ILE A 47 -8.09 -3.89 10.74
CA ILE A 47 -8.72 -2.67 10.23
C ILE A 47 -9.51 -3.04 8.98
N MET A 48 -10.83 -2.96 9.05
CA MET A 48 -11.71 -3.29 7.93
C MET A 48 -12.04 -2.04 7.13
N MET A 49 -11.89 -2.13 5.82
CA MET A 49 -12.21 -1.06 4.90
C MET A 49 -13.34 -1.49 3.96
N PRO A 50 -14.35 -0.65 3.76
CA PRO A 50 -15.41 -0.96 2.79
C PRO A 50 -14.84 -1.02 1.37
N PRO A 51 -15.54 -1.70 0.44
CA PRO A 51 -15.19 -1.65 -0.97
C PRO A 51 -15.08 -0.21 -1.48
N PRO A 52 -14.17 0.06 -2.43
CA PRO A 52 -14.02 1.39 -3.02
C PRO A 52 -15.28 1.79 -3.81
N GLY A 53 -15.57 3.10 -3.83
CA GLY A 53 -16.62 3.65 -4.69
C GLY A 53 -16.18 3.71 -6.16
N PHE A 54 -17.13 4.01 -7.06
CA PHE A 54 -16.89 4.06 -8.51
C PHE A 54 -15.77 5.03 -8.90
N GLU A 55 -15.76 6.25 -8.34
CA GLU A 55 -14.74 7.28 -8.65
C GLU A 55 -13.33 6.80 -8.30
N HIS A 56 -13.16 6.19 -7.11
CA HIS A 56 -11.89 5.60 -6.70
C HIS A 56 -11.46 4.47 -7.65
N SER A 57 -12.37 3.55 -7.97
CA SER A 57 -12.07 2.44 -8.88
C SER A 57 -11.78 2.91 -10.31
N ASN A 58 -12.46 3.96 -10.79
CA ASN A 58 -12.20 4.56 -12.09
C ASN A 58 -10.79 5.14 -12.17
N LEU A 59 -10.40 5.96 -11.17
CA LEU A 59 -9.06 6.55 -11.11
C LEU A 59 -7.98 5.47 -10.95
N GLN A 60 -8.23 4.45 -10.13
CA GLN A 60 -7.35 3.29 -9.99
C GLN A 60 -7.14 2.58 -11.33
N GLY A 61 -8.22 2.40 -12.12
CA GLY A 61 -8.16 1.84 -13.46
C GLY A 61 -7.34 2.69 -14.44
N LEU A 62 -7.54 4.00 -14.47
CA LEU A 62 -6.77 4.92 -15.32
C LEU A 62 -5.28 4.91 -14.99
N ILE A 63 -4.93 4.91 -13.71
CA ILE A 63 -3.54 4.82 -13.26
C ILE A 63 -2.93 3.47 -13.69
N PHE A 64 -3.68 2.38 -13.50
CA PHE A 64 -3.24 1.03 -13.88
C PHE A 64 -2.91 0.95 -15.37
N GLU A 65 -3.83 1.40 -16.23
CA GLU A 65 -3.66 1.36 -17.69
C GLU A 65 -2.48 2.23 -18.13
N THR A 66 -2.42 3.48 -17.66
CA THR A 66 -1.36 4.42 -18.00
C THR A 66 0.01 3.89 -17.58
N LEU A 67 0.14 3.42 -16.36
CA LEU A 67 1.41 2.91 -15.83
C LEU A 67 1.84 1.61 -16.54
N ARG A 68 0.91 0.70 -16.82
CA ARG A 68 1.17 -0.53 -17.59
C ARG A 68 1.68 -0.21 -18.99
N ASP A 69 1.06 0.75 -19.67
CA ASP A 69 1.41 1.09 -21.05
C ASP A 69 2.78 1.78 -21.12
N LEU A 70 3.13 2.59 -20.12
CA LEU A 70 4.43 3.26 -20.05
C LEU A 70 5.57 2.34 -19.60
N MET A 71 5.33 1.49 -18.59
CA MET A 71 6.37 0.65 -17.99
C MET A 71 6.55 -0.70 -18.73
N GLY A 72 5.51 -1.15 -19.46
CA GLY A 72 5.52 -2.49 -20.07
C GLY A 72 5.56 -3.60 -19.04
N SER A 73 5.91 -4.82 -19.48
CA SER A 73 5.91 -6.01 -18.63
C SER A 73 7.23 -6.80 -18.60
N ALA A 74 8.29 -6.25 -19.21
CA ALA A 74 9.57 -6.97 -19.33
C ALA A 74 10.29 -7.11 -17.97
N GLU A 75 10.32 -6.05 -17.18
CA GLU A 75 11.06 -6.00 -15.92
C GLU A 75 10.17 -6.12 -14.68
N GLY A 76 8.88 -5.82 -14.81
CA GLY A 76 7.94 -5.82 -13.70
C GLY A 76 6.50 -5.77 -14.16
N ARG A 77 5.58 -5.59 -13.22
CA ARG A 77 4.15 -5.50 -13.50
C ARG A 77 3.44 -4.52 -12.58
N VAL A 78 2.41 -3.88 -13.09
CA VAL A 78 1.41 -3.18 -12.29
C VAL A 78 0.49 -4.21 -11.65
N ARG A 79 0.20 -4.05 -10.36
CA ARG A 79 -0.72 -4.91 -9.61
C ARG A 79 -1.60 -4.06 -8.71
N PRO A 80 -2.91 -4.36 -8.63
CA PRO A 80 -3.81 -3.77 -7.65
C PRO A 80 -3.74 -4.52 -6.31
N GLU A 81 -4.15 -3.86 -5.24
CA GLU A 81 -4.47 -4.46 -3.95
C GLU A 81 -3.34 -5.34 -3.37
N CYS A 82 -2.12 -4.79 -3.30
CA CYS A 82 -0.96 -5.55 -2.83
C CYS A 82 -0.75 -5.41 -1.33
N PRO A 83 -0.79 -6.51 -0.55
CA PRO A 83 -0.44 -6.50 0.85
C PRO A 83 1.08 -6.41 1.04
N VAL A 84 1.51 -5.49 1.90
CA VAL A 84 2.92 -5.31 2.28
C VAL A 84 3.08 -5.30 3.80
N SER A 85 4.05 -6.06 4.30
CA SER A 85 4.47 -6.04 5.70
C SER A 85 5.27 -4.78 5.98
N THR A 86 4.87 -4.03 7.00
CA THR A 86 5.52 -2.79 7.44
C THR A 86 5.73 -2.78 8.94
N SER A 87 6.48 -1.81 9.45
CA SER A 87 6.61 -1.57 10.89
C SER A 87 5.28 -1.21 11.59
N GLY A 88 4.27 -0.83 10.81
CA GLY A 88 2.90 -0.50 11.26
C GLY A 88 1.87 -1.60 11.03
N GLY A 89 2.29 -2.85 10.74
CA GLY A 89 1.42 -3.96 10.38
C GLY A 89 1.37 -4.21 8.86
N VAL A 90 0.44 -5.03 8.40
CA VAL A 90 0.23 -5.30 6.97
C VAL A 90 -0.70 -4.24 6.39
N LYS A 91 -0.23 -3.56 5.33
CA LYS A 91 -0.97 -2.51 4.61
C LYS A 91 -1.34 -3.00 3.22
N GLY A 92 -2.55 -2.68 2.77
CA GLY A 92 -3.01 -2.92 1.41
C GLY A 92 -2.78 -1.68 0.54
N ILE A 93 -1.88 -1.77 -0.44
CA ILE A 93 -1.59 -0.67 -1.35
C ILE A 93 -2.55 -0.74 -2.54
N ASP A 94 -3.22 0.36 -2.88
CA ASP A 94 -4.23 0.39 -3.95
C ASP A 94 -3.67 -0.06 -5.30
N LEU A 95 -2.49 0.45 -5.68
CA LEU A 95 -1.76 0.06 -6.88
C LEU A 95 -0.26 0.05 -6.64
N VAL A 96 0.44 -0.84 -7.33
CA VAL A 96 1.89 -0.88 -7.29
C VAL A 96 2.47 -1.15 -8.68
N TRP A 97 3.68 -0.68 -8.94
CA TRP A 97 4.56 -1.31 -9.91
C TRP A 97 5.66 -2.03 -9.15
N ILE A 98 5.85 -3.31 -9.47
CA ILE A 98 6.83 -4.16 -8.81
C ILE A 98 7.63 -4.94 -9.82
N SER A 99 8.96 -4.95 -9.69
CA SER A 99 9.86 -5.74 -10.53
C SER A 99 9.74 -7.24 -10.25
N HIS A 100 10.05 -8.06 -11.25
CA HIS A 100 10.09 -9.52 -11.07
C HIS A 100 11.10 -9.95 -10.03
N ALA A 101 12.23 -9.25 -9.94
CA ALA A 101 13.27 -9.50 -8.95
C ALA A 101 12.73 -9.26 -7.54
N ARG A 102 12.06 -8.12 -7.31
CA ARG A 102 11.52 -7.78 -5.99
C ARG A 102 10.41 -8.74 -5.54
N VAL A 103 9.59 -9.22 -6.47
CA VAL A 103 8.62 -10.29 -6.16
C VAL A 103 9.33 -11.56 -5.72
N ALA A 104 10.39 -11.99 -6.44
CA ALA A 104 11.13 -13.20 -6.09
C ALA A 104 11.80 -13.10 -4.71
N ASP A 105 12.35 -11.94 -4.40
CA ASP A 105 13.07 -11.69 -3.15
C ASP A 105 12.14 -11.45 -1.95
N GLY A 106 11.00 -10.77 -2.17
CA GLY A 106 10.15 -10.24 -1.10
C GLY A 106 8.83 -10.96 -0.86
N LEU A 107 8.34 -11.80 -1.78
CA LEU A 107 7.04 -12.45 -1.57
C LEU A 107 7.14 -13.63 -0.58
N ARG A 108 6.41 -13.55 0.52
CA ARG A 108 6.30 -14.57 1.56
C ARG A 108 4.83 -14.71 1.98
N GLN A 109 4.28 -15.93 1.95
CA GLN A 109 2.92 -16.20 2.45
C GLN A 109 1.86 -15.18 1.94
N ASN A 110 1.86 -14.89 0.64
CA ASN A 110 1.00 -13.89 -0.02
C ASN A 110 1.19 -12.42 0.43
N VAL A 111 2.20 -12.11 1.22
CA VAL A 111 2.55 -10.74 1.65
C VAL A 111 3.93 -10.37 1.12
N LEU A 112 4.08 -9.14 0.67
CA LEU A 112 5.40 -8.59 0.32
C LEU A 112 6.12 -8.14 1.61
N THR A 113 7.33 -8.63 1.84
CA THR A 113 8.21 -8.20 2.95
C THR A 113 9.13 -7.05 2.54
N ILE A 114 9.22 -6.79 1.24
CA ILE A 114 9.88 -5.63 0.65
C ILE A 114 8.83 -4.86 -0.14
N ALA A 115 8.63 -3.59 0.17
CA ALA A 115 7.66 -2.77 -0.55
C ALA A 115 8.01 -2.68 -2.04
N PRO A 116 7.01 -2.63 -2.94
CA PRO A 116 7.21 -2.36 -4.36
C PRO A 116 8.01 -1.09 -4.62
N GLU A 117 8.65 -1.00 -5.78
CA GLU A 117 9.39 0.20 -6.18
C GLU A 117 8.48 1.43 -6.23
N ILE A 118 7.26 1.28 -6.78
CA ILE A 118 6.26 2.33 -6.80
C ILE A 118 5.03 1.85 -6.04
N CYS A 119 4.67 2.58 -4.98
CA CYS A 119 3.47 2.38 -4.18
C CYS A 119 2.50 3.55 -4.43
N ILE A 120 1.25 3.28 -4.77
CA ILE A 120 0.28 4.30 -5.17
C ILE A 120 -0.97 4.16 -4.32
N GLU A 121 -1.36 5.26 -3.66
CA GLU A 121 -2.63 5.38 -2.92
C GLU A 121 -3.57 6.31 -3.69
N VAL A 122 -4.81 5.89 -3.83
CA VAL A 122 -5.90 6.69 -4.41
C VAL A 122 -6.73 7.25 -3.28
N LEU A 123 -6.76 8.57 -3.14
CA LEU A 123 -7.47 9.22 -2.05
C LEU A 123 -8.99 9.01 -2.14
N SER A 124 -9.58 8.74 -1.01
CA SER A 124 -11.02 8.76 -0.80
C SER A 124 -11.39 9.91 0.16
N PRO A 125 -12.66 10.37 0.20
CA PRO A 125 -13.08 11.42 1.13
C PRO A 125 -12.85 11.10 2.62
N ARG A 126 -12.54 9.86 2.96
CA ARG A 126 -12.30 9.41 4.34
C ARG A 126 -10.84 9.49 4.75
N ASN A 127 -9.91 9.56 3.78
CA ASN A 127 -8.50 9.61 4.09
C ASN A 127 -8.11 10.95 4.72
N THR A 128 -7.34 10.88 5.77
CA THR A 128 -6.75 12.06 6.39
C THR A 128 -5.33 12.27 5.91
N ARG A 129 -4.86 13.52 5.96
CA ARG A 129 -3.47 13.84 5.65
C ARG A 129 -2.49 13.06 6.55
N ALA A 130 -2.80 12.95 7.85
CA ALA A 130 -1.96 12.22 8.80
C ALA A 130 -1.81 10.73 8.45
N GLU A 131 -2.91 10.10 8.02
CA GLU A 131 -2.91 8.70 7.55
C GLU A 131 -2.02 8.54 6.31
N MET A 132 -2.11 9.44 5.34
CA MET A 132 -1.28 9.37 4.13
C MET A 132 0.19 9.62 4.43
N GLU A 133 0.52 10.55 5.32
CA GLU A 133 1.91 10.75 5.78
C GLU A 133 2.45 9.49 6.47
N GLU A 134 1.63 8.84 7.30
CA GLU A 134 2.01 7.58 7.95
C GLU A 134 2.21 6.45 6.93
N LYS A 135 1.30 6.26 5.96
CA LYS A 135 1.45 5.27 4.90
C LYS A 135 2.72 5.50 4.08
N LYS A 136 3.00 6.75 3.66
CA LYS A 136 4.25 7.08 2.95
C LYS A 136 5.49 6.66 3.75
N ARG A 137 5.54 7.02 5.03
CA ARG A 137 6.65 6.66 5.93
C ARG A 137 6.82 5.14 5.98
N LEU A 138 5.74 4.40 6.21
CA LEU A 138 5.75 2.94 6.30
C LEU A 138 6.24 2.27 5.02
N TYR A 139 5.81 2.76 3.85
CA TYR A 139 6.24 2.22 2.57
C TYR A 139 7.72 2.49 2.28
N PHE A 140 8.21 3.69 2.58
CA PHE A 140 9.63 3.99 2.46
C PHE A 140 10.49 3.17 3.41
N GLU A 141 10.08 3.00 4.66
CA GLU A 141 10.75 2.13 5.63
C GLU A 141 10.78 0.67 5.17
N ALA A 142 9.74 0.21 4.49
CA ALA A 142 9.67 -1.14 3.91
C ALA A 142 10.43 -1.26 2.57
N GLY A 143 11.04 -0.18 2.05
CA GLY A 143 11.93 -0.19 0.88
C GLY A 143 11.32 0.30 -0.42
N ALA A 144 10.18 1.01 -0.41
CA ALA A 144 9.64 1.67 -1.59
C ALA A 144 10.64 2.72 -2.12
N SER A 145 10.75 2.81 -3.44
CA SER A 145 11.55 3.85 -4.09
C SER A 145 10.76 5.13 -4.27
N GLU A 146 9.49 4.99 -4.63
CA GLU A 146 8.55 6.10 -4.80
C GLU A 146 7.19 5.77 -4.17
N VAL A 147 6.55 6.79 -3.63
CA VAL A 147 5.14 6.74 -3.22
C VAL A 147 4.38 7.82 -3.96
N TRP A 148 3.28 7.44 -4.59
CA TRP A 148 2.41 8.37 -5.30
C TRP A 148 1.08 8.48 -4.58
N ILE A 149 0.51 9.69 -4.57
CA ILE A 149 -0.82 9.94 -4.02
C ILE A 149 -1.67 10.59 -5.10
N ALA A 150 -2.72 9.89 -5.52
CA ALA A 150 -3.66 10.36 -6.52
C ALA A 150 -4.91 10.92 -5.84
N SER A 151 -5.27 12.17 -6.15
CA SER A 151 -6.48 12.82 -5.65
C SER A 151 -7.69 12.57 -6.56
N PRO A 152 -8.93 12.67 -6.06
CA PRO A 152 -10.14 12.35 -6.83
C PRO A 152 -10.33 13.19 -8.11
N ASP A 153 -9.70 14.36 -8.20
CA ASP A 153 -9.71 15.23 -9.39
C ASP A 153 -8.63 14.88 -10.42
N GLY A 154 -7.94 13.75 -10.22
CA GLY A 154 -6.95 13.20 -11.13
C GLY A 154 -5.52 13.74 -10.95
N GLU A 155 -5.25 14.61 -9.97
CA GLU A 155 -3.88 15.04 -9.69
C GLU A 155 -3.10 13.92 -9.01
N VAL A 156 -1.82 13.74 -9.41
CA VAL A 156 -0.90 12.73 -8.86
C VAL A 156 0.34 13.45 -8.34
N ALA A 157 0.52 13.37 -7.02
CA ALA A 157 1.73 13.85 -6.35
C ALA A 157 2.73 12.70 -6.20
N PHE A 158 3.99 12.95 -6.50
CA PHE A 158 5.09 11.98 -6.48
C PHE A 158 6.01 12.26 -5.30
N PHE A 159 6.40 11.22 -4.57
CA PHE A 159 7.29 11.34 -3.41
C PHE A 159 8.45 10.36 -3.51
N HIS A 160 9.62 10.84 -3.12
CA HIS A 160 10.82 10.07 -2.82
C HIS A 160 11.10 10.15 -1.31
N PRO A 161 11.92 9.29 -0.69
CA PRO A 161 12.28 9.42 0.72
C PRO A 161 12.78 10.82 1.13
N ASP A 162 13.42 11.54 0.21
CA ASP A 162 13.94 12.89 0.45
C ASP A 162 12.89 14.01 0.33
N GLY A 163 11.68 13.70 -0.16
CA GLY A 163 10.59 14.66 -0.29
C GLY A 163 9.77 14.54 -1.58
N GLU A 164 8.96 15.55 -1.85
CA GLU A 164 8.09 15.63 -3.02
C GLU A 164 8.91 15.92 -4.29
N MET A 165 8.49 15.29 -5.39
CA MET A 165 9.11 15.43 -6.71
C MET A 165 8.10 16.05 -7.70
N GLU A 166 8.61 16.78 -8.69
CA GLU A 166 7.80 17.32 -9.80
C GLU A 166 7.22 16.20 -10.69
N ARG A 167 7.95 15.08 -10.82
CA ARG A 167 7.58 13.92 -11.63
C ARG A 167 8.27 12.67 -11.10
N SER A 168 7.73 11.50 -11.47
CA SER A 168 8.37 10.23 -11.17
C SER A 168 9.74 10.10 -11.82
N SER A 169 10.71 9.55 -11.14
CA SER A 169 12.02 9.19 -11.68
C SER A 169 11.99 7.81 -12.32
N LEU A 170 11.17 6.89 -11.81
CA LEU A 170 11.03 5.53 -12.33
C LEU A 170 10.12 5.46 -13.56
N CYS A 171 9.13 6.36 -13.66
CA CYS A 171 8.24 6.49 -14.81
C CYS A 171 8.10 7.95 -15.24
N PRO A 172 9.15 8.57 -15.85
CA PRO A 172 9.16 10.00 -16.16
C PRO A 172 8.07 10.46 -17.12
N GLY A 173 7.49 9.53 -17.87
CA GLY A 173 6.37 9.77 -18.81
C GLY A 173 5.00 9.77 -18.17
N PHE A 174 4.89 9.41 -16.87
CA PHE A 174 3.58 9.40 -16.19
C PHE A 174 3.11 10.84 -15.93
N PRO A 175 1.89 11.20 -16.32
CA PRO A 175 1.40 12.57 -16.17
C PRO A 175 1.09 12.89 -14.70
N ALA A 176 1.37 14.15 -14.29
CA ALA A 176 0.98 14.63 -12.95
C ALA A 176 -0.55 14.87 -12.82
N ARG A 177 -1.30 14.76 -13.92
CA ARG A 177 -2.76 14.86 -13.94
C ARG A 177 -3.35 13.92 -14.97
N LEU A 178 -4.36 13.15 -14.55
CA LEU A 178 -5.18 12.28 -15.38
C LEU A 178 -6.55 12.93 -15.64
N GLU A 179 -7.12 12.68 -16.80
CA GLU A 179 -8.50 13.07 -17.12
C GLU A 179 -9.46 12.02 -16.53
N VAL A 180 -10.21 12.38 -15.49
CA VAL A 180 -11.14 11.54 -14.76
C VAL A 180 -12.58 11.76 -15.17
#